data_31c4ef5b7974d1be77a967fd72438a18
#
_entry.id   31c4ef5b7974d1be77a967fd72438a18
#
_cell.length_a   1.000
_cell.length_b   1.000
_cell.length_c   1.000
_cell.angle_alpha   90.00
_cell.angle_beta   90.00
_cell.angle_gamma   90.00
#
_symmetry.space_group_name_H-M   'P 1'
#
loop_
_entity.id
_entity.type
_entity.pdbx_description
1 polymer ?
#
loop_
_entity_poly.entity_id
_entity_poly.type
_entity_poly.pdbx_seq_one_letter_code
_entity_poly.pdbx_strand_id
1 'polypeptide(L)'
;MFSCRKYNNFILIQEIFDKFWCECNGDKAALTAAAQADAQRLAQEKANAMECDCPKTWSASVTTSSGSGKTINYTIQYNNPCGSEKTSRMTIGYKKTNGQWEYETRIVPIPSGSGTFSDSTTTNYGISSGAYAYYEDGQGSGSC
;
A
#
# COMPACT_ATOMS: atom_id res chain seq x y z
N MET A 1 10.52 10.64 -1.53
CA MET A 1 11.54 9.57 -1.52
C MET A 1 12.03 9.41 -0.09
N PHE A 2 11.35 8.58 0.69
CA PHE A 2 11.73 8.34 2.10
C PHE A 2 12.63 7.12 2.13
N SER A 3 13.90 7.36 2.46
CA SER A 3 14.90 6.32 2.65
C SER A 3 14.66 5.67 4.01
N CYS A 4 14.27 4.39 4.05
CA CYS A 4 14.39 3.57 5.25
C CYS A 4 15.88 3.48 5.61
N ARG A 5 16.33 4.28 6.56
CA ARG A 5 17.68 4.11 7.13
C ARG A 5 17.70 2.79 7.89
N LYS A 6 18.34 1.79 7.32
CA LYS A 6 18.86 0.65 8.08
C LYS A 6 19.84 1.21 9.12
N TYR A 7 19.39 1.33 10.37
CA TYR A 7 20.32 1.55 11.46
C TYR A 7 21.24 0.34 11.55
N ASN A 8 22.53 0.60 11.37
CA ASN A 8 23.55 -0.42 11.49
C ASN A 8 23.59 -0.91 12.96
N ASN A 9 22.96 -2.05 13.24
CA ASN A 9 22.98 -2.74 14.53
C ASN A 9 24.41 -3.18 14.96
N PHE A 10 25.41 -2.96 14.13
CA PHE A 10 26.81 -3.32 14.43
C PHE A 10 27.41 -2.53 15.59
N ILE A 11 27.02 -1.27 15.78
CA ILE A 11 27.58 -0.40 16.84
C ILE A 11 27.08 -0.82 18.22
N LEU A 12 25.83 -1.26 18.36
CA LEU A 12 25.26 -1.67 19.64
C LEU A 12 25.86 -3.00 20.15
N ILE A 13 26.23 -3.89 19.23
CA ILE A 13 26.88 -5.16 19.54
C ILE A 13 28.30 -4.92 20.08
N GLN A 14 29.03 -3.96 19.54
CA GLN A 14 30.39 -3.61 19.98
C GLN A 14 30.39 -3.04 21.40
N GLU A 15 29.45 -2.15 21.75
CA GLU A 15 29.36 -1.57 23.10
C GLU A 15 28.99 -2.61 24.17
N ILE A 16 28.19 -3.62 23.84
CA ILE A 16 27.87 -4.73 24.74
C ILE A 16 29.08 -5.62 24.92
N PHE A 17 29.90 -5.86 23.90
CA PHE A 17 31.12 -6.68 23.96
C PHE A 17 32.16 -6.03 24.86
N ASP A 18 32.38 -4.73 24.76
CA ASP A 18 33.41 -4.02 25.54
C ASP A 18 33.07 -3.96 27.04
N LYS A 19 31.81 -3.98 27.41
CA LYS A 19 31.37 -4.02 28.81
C LYS A 19 31.53 -5.39 29.49
N PHE A 20 31.35 -6.48 28.73
CA PHE A 20 31.50 -7.85 29.26
C PHE A 20 32.95 -8.35 29.33
N TRP A 21 33.87 -7.64 28.70
CA TRP A 21 35.28 -8.08 28.63
C TRP A 21 36.06 -7.98 29.97
N CYS A 22 35.51 -7.27 30.95
CA CYS A 22 36.28 -6.86 32.15
C CYS A 22 36.18 -7.79 33.37
N GLU A 23 35.31 -8.81 33.42
CA GLU A 23 34.99 -9.47 34.69
C GLU A 23 35.20 -11.00 34.79
N CYS A 24 35.61 -11.73 33.77
CA CYS A 24 35.65 -13.19 33.85
C CYS A 24 36.99 -13.83 33.45
N ASN A 25 37.74 -14.30 34.46
CA ASN A 25 38.88 -15.22 34.34
C ASN A 25 38.44 -16.71 34.22
N GLY A 26 37.48 -17.04 33.34
CA GLY A 26 37.01 -18.40 33.13
C GLY A 26 36.80 -18.66 31.63
N ASP A 27 36.91 -19.90 31.24
CA ASP A 27 36.90 -20.50 29.89
C ASP A 27 36.37 -19.58 28.75
N LYS A 28 37.28 -18.78 28.21
CA LYS A 28 37.02 -17.65 27.31
C LYS A 28 36.22 -18.03 26.07
N ALA A 29 36.41 -19.25 25.55
CA ALA A 29 35.79 -19.69 24.30
C ALA A 29 34.30 -20.02 24.46
N ALA A 30 33.92 -20.66 25.58
CA ALA A 30 32.52 -21.02 25.85
C ALA A 30 31.66 -19.78 26.20
N LEU A 31 32.20 -18.83 26.95
CA LEU A 31 31.56 -17.57 27.29
C LEU A 31 31.35 -16.66 26.05
N THR A 32 32.33 -16.64 25.16
CA THR A 32 32.24 -15.87 23.92
C THR A 32 31.17 -16.44 22.99
N ALA A 33 31.11 -17.78 22.86
CA ALA A 33 30.08 -18.42 22.02
C ALA A 33 28.66 -18.22 22.58
N ALA A 34 28.47 -18.31 23.90
CA ALA A 34 27.18 -18.07 24.55
C ALA A 34 26.75 -16.59 24.41
N ALA A 35 27.65 -15.65 24.60
CA ALA A 35 27.38 -14.23 24.44
C ALA A 35 27.06 -13.87 22.98
N GLN A 36 27.71 -14.47 22.00
CA GLN A 36 27.40 -14.29 20.58
C GLN A 36 26.03 -14.88 20.23
N ALA A 37 25.68 -16.05 20.74
CA ALA A 37 24.36 -16.65 20.51
C ALA A 37 23.23 -15.80 21.09
N ASP A 38 23.40 -15.28 22.32
CA ASP A 38 22.41 -14.39 22.95
C ASP A 38 22.30 -13.04 22.23
N ALA A 39 23.41 -12.46 21.80
CA ALA A 39 23.39 -11.23 21.02
C ALA A 39 22.68 -11.42 19.66
N GLN A 40 22.92 -12.54 18.99
CA GLN A 40 22.23 -12.88 17.74
C GLN A 40 20.73 -13.10 17.96
N ARG A 41 20.33 -13.83 19.03
CA ARG A 41 18.93 -14.04 19.38
C ARG A 41 18.22 -12.72 19.66
N LEU A 42 18.81 -11.86 20.50
CA LEU A 42 18.24 -10.54 20.82
C LEU A 42 18.16 -9.61 19.61
N ALA A 43 19.16 -9.65 18.73
CA ALA A 43 19.14 -8.88 17.50
C ALA A 43 18.02 -9.37 16.56
N GLN A 44 17.82 -10.68 16.47
CA GLN A 44 16.76 -11.28 15.67
C GLN A 44 15.38 -10.99 16.26
N GLU A 45 15.20 -11.10 17.58
CA GLU A 45 13.95 -10.74 18.26
C GLU A 45 13.60 -9.26 18.05
N LYS A 46 14.58 -8.36 18.19
CA LYS A 46 14.37 -6.95 17.89
C LYS A 46 14.09 -6.67 16.41
N ALA A 47 14.78 -7.36 15.50
CA ALA A 47 14.51 -7.23 14.07
C ALA A 47 13.08 -7.72 13.70
N ASN A 48 12.64 -8.80 14.32
CA ASN A 48 11.29 -9.34 14.14
C ASN A 48 10.20 -8.47 14.81
N ALA A 49 10.55 -7.80 15.92
CA ALA A 49 9.65 -6.86 16.61
C ALA A 49 9.63 -5.46 15.96
N MET A 50 10.62 -5.12 15.15
CA MET A 50 10.60 -3.97 14.27
C MET A 50 9.73 -4.30 13.03
N GLU A 51 8.41 -4.31 13.19
CA GLU A 51 7.56 -4.01 12.04
C GLU A 51 8.02 -2.65 11.53
N CYS A 52 8.67 -2.65 10.37
CA CYS A 52 8.84 -1.41 9.63
C CYS A 52 7.43 -0.90 9.35
N ASP A 53 7.02 0.12 10.07
CA ASP A 53 5.81 0.88 9.79
C ASP A 53 6.07 1.67 8.48
N CYS A 54 6.25 0.91 7.40
CA CYS A 54 6.26 1.49 6.06
C CYS A 54 4.85 2.06 5.87
N PRO A 55 4.71 3.35 5.57
CA PRO A 55 3.39 3.93 5.34
C PRO A 55 2.69 3.11 4.27
N LYS A 56 1.64 2.39 4.70
CA LYS A 56 0.83 1.58 3.79
C LYS A 56 0.15 2.52 2.82
N THR A 57 0.18 2.17 1.55
CA THR A 57 -0.52 2.89 0.50
C THR A 57 -1.56 1.97 -0.13
N TRP A 58 -2.71 2.53 -0.42
CA TRP A 58 -3.74 1.84 -1.19
C TRP A 58 -3.68 2.28 -2.65
N SER A 59 -4.17 1.41 -3.55
CA SER A 59 -4.29 1.69 -4.98
C SER A 59 -5.54 1.04 -5.57
N ALA A 60 -6.10 1.68 -6.57
CA ALA A 60 -7.20 1.17 -7.36
C ALA A 60 -7.03 1.56 -8.83
N SER A 61 -7.46 0.70 -9.73
CA SER A 61 -7.42 0.93 -11.17
C SER A 61 -8.68 0.39 -11.84
N VAL A 62 -9.15 1.09 -12.86
CA VAL A 62 -10.25 0.59 -13.70
C VAL A 62 -9.68 -0.37 -14.73
N THR A 63 -10.16 -1.61 -14.73
CA THR A 63 -9.70 -2.66 -15.67
C THR A 63 -10.58 -2.77 -16.90
N THR A 64 -11.89 -2.57 -16.73
CA THR A 64 -12.85 -2.55 -17.85
C THR A 64 -13.91 -1.49 -17.60
N SER A 65 -14.42 -0.92 -18.68
CA SER A 65 -15.59 -0.05 -18.63
C SER A 65 -16.38 -0.12 -19.93
N SER A 66 -17.69 0.06 -19.84
CA SER A 66 -18.58 0.11 -20.99
C SER A 66 -19.80 0.96 -20.64
N GLY A 67 -20.46 1.52 -21.65
CA GLY A 67 -21.64 2.36 -21.42
C GLY A 67 -22.73 2.12 -22.44
N SER A 68 -23.98 2.22 -21.98
CA SER A 68 -25.18 2.11 -22.80
C SER A 68 -26.34 2.87 -22.18
N GLY A 69 -27.15 3.54 -23.02
CA GLY A 69 -28.25 4.34 -22.54
C GLY A 69 -27.80 5.50 -21.67
N LYS A 70 -27.98 5.40 -20.36
CA LYS A 70 -27.47 6.34 -19.36
C LYS A 70 -26.61 5.65 -18.30
N THR A 71 -26.15 4.43 -18.57
CA THR A 71 -25.43 3.65 -17.57
C THR A 71 -24.02 3.38 -18.05
N ILE A 72 -23.04 3.58 -17.19
CA ILE A 72 -21.67 3.11 -17.35
C ILE A 72 -21.45 1.99 -16.34
N ASN A 73 -21.03 0.82 -16.84
CA ASN A 73 -20.54 -0.29 -16.04
C ASN A 73 -19.02 -0.23 -16.01
N TYR A 74 -18.44 -0.54 -14.87
CA TYR A 74 -16.98 -0.54 -14.69
C TYR A 74 -16.55 -1.67 -13.75
N THR A 75 -15.31 -2.09 -13.91
CA THR A 75 -14.67 -3.05 -13.02
C THR A 75 -13.40 -2.42 -12.45
N ILE A 76 -13.25 -2.47 -11.16
CA ILE A 76 -12.10 -1.92 -10.43
C ILE A 76 -11.32 -3.07 -9.81
N GLN A 77 -10.02 -3.08 -10.06
CA GLN A 77 -9.04 -3.87 -9.31
C GLN A 77 -8.41 -2.98 -8.25
N TYR A 78 -8.31 -3.47 -7.02
CA TYR A 78 -7.80 -2.67 -5.89
C TYR A 78 -6.89 -3.48 -4.97
N ASN A 79 -6.02 -2.74 -4.27
CA ASN A 79 -5.23 -3.22 -3.15
C ASN A 79 -5.26 -2.15 -2.05
N ASN A 80 -5.99 -2.42 -0.98
CA ASN A 80 -6.16 -1.49 0.14
C ASN A 80 -5.75 -2.17 1.47
N PRO A 81 -4.47 -2.12 1.85
CA PRO A 81 -3.96 -2.73 3.08
C PRO A 81 -4.24 -1.89 4.35
N CYS A 82 -5.03 -0.82 4.24
CA CYS A 82 -5.23 0.15 5.32
C CYS A 82 -6.16 -0.33 6.47
N GLY A 83 -6.76 -1.51 6.35
CA GLY A 83 -7.68 -2.03 7.36
C GLY A 83 -9.04 -1.33 7.44
N SER A 84 -9.25 -0.25 6.67
CA SER A 84 -10.51 0.50 6.56
C SER A 84 -10.81 0.82 5.11
N GLU A 85 -12.09 1.01 4.80
CA GLU A 85 -12.52 1.49 3.48
C GLU A 85 -11.88 2.85 3.16
N LYS A 86 -11.49 3.05 1.91
CA LYS A 86 -11.04 4.32 1.35
C LYS A 86 -12.01 4.81 0.30
N THR A 87 -11.94 6.07 -0.04
CA THR A 87 -12.73 6.65 -1.12
C THR A 87 -11.81 7.18 -2.21
N SER A 88 -12.16 6.93 -3.46
CA SER A 88 -11.46 7.42 -4.64
C SER A 88 -12.38 8.28 -5.50
N ARG A 89 -11.79 9.14 -6.32
CA ARG A 89 -12.52 9.90 -7.34
C ARG A 89 -12.24 9.29 -8.71
N MET A 90 -13.26 8.71 -9.30
CA MET A 90 -13.23 8.15 -10.63
C MET A 90 -13.87 9.13 -11.61
N THR A 91 -13.22 9.39 -12.72
CA THR A 91 -13.79 10.18 -13.82
C THR A 91 -14.40 9.23 -14.84
N ILE A 92 -15.60 9.54 -15.27
CA ILE A 92 -16.29 8.86 -16.38
C ILE A 92 -16.39 9.82 -17.55
N GLY A 93 -15.97 9.36 -18.72
CA GLY A 93 -16.05 10.11 -19.97
C GLY A 93 -16.93 9.39 -20.96
N TYR A 94 -17.80 10.12 -21.64
CA TYR A 94 -18.71 9.56 -22.66
C TYR A 94 -19.10 10.61 -23.68
N LYS A 95 -19.51 10.13 -24.85
CA LYS A 95 -19.99 10.99 -25.92
C LYS A 95 -21.53 11.09 -25.87
N LYS A 96 -22.04 12.30 -25.75
CA LYS A 96 -23.48 12.57 -25.77
C LYS A 96 -24.08 12.37 -27.16
N THR A 97 -25.40 12.30 -27.24
CA THR A 97 -26.17 12.17 -28.52
C THR A 97 -25.91 13.31 -29.51
N ASN A 98 -25.51 14.49 -29.03
CA ASN A 98 -25.12 15.62 -29.85
C ASN A 98 -23.63 15.56 -30.33
N GLY A 99 -22.93 14.50 -30.01
CA GLY A 99 -21.51 14.29 -30.41
C GLY A 99 -20.47 14.93 -29.52
N GLN A 100 -20.85 15.68 -28.49
CA GLN A 100 -19.93 16.30 -27.55
C GLN A 100 -19.49 15.32 -26.48
N TRP A 101 -18.25 15.42 -26.04
CA TRP A 101 -17.74 14.70 -24.87
C TRP A 101 -18.25 15.35 -23.60
N GLU A 102 -18.58 14.50 -22.62
CA GLU A 102 -18.93 14.88 -21.27
C GLU A 102 -18.05 14.10 -20.27
N TYR A 103 -17.67 14.75 -19.17
CA TYR A 103 -16.86 14.18 -18.12
C TYR A 103 -17.54 14.42 -16.78
N GLU A 104 -17.73 13.36 -16.03
CA GLU A 104 -18.38 13.42 -14.73
C GLU A 104 -17.55 12.68 -13.70
N THR A 105 -17.46 13.21 -12.49
CA THR A 105 -16.73 12.56 -11.39
C THR A 105 -17.70 11.78 -10.50
N ARG A 106 -17.26 10.60 -10.08
CA ARG A 106 -17.97 9.75 -9.10
C ARG A 106 -17.03 9.42 -7.94
N ILE A 107 -17.59 9.41 -6.74
CA ILE A 107 -16.90 8.90 -5.56
C ILE A 107 -17.19 7.41 -5.48
N VAL A 108 -16.11 6.62 -5.39
CA VAL A 108 -16.19 5.17 -5.36
C VAL A 108 -15.54 4.67 -4.08
N PRO A 109 -16.24 3.85 -3.27
CA PRO A 109 -15.65 3.23 -2.10
C PRO A 109 -14.69 2.11 -2.53
N ILE A 110 -13.52 2.06 -1.91
CA ILE A 110 -12.50 1.02 -2.10
C ILE A 110 -12.45 0.18 -0.82
N PRO A 111 -12.96 -1.05 -0.84
CA PRO A 111 -12.98 -1.92 0.33
C PRO A 111 -11.58 -2.18 0.89
N SER A 112 -11.50 -2.55 2.16
CA SER A 112 -10.26 -3.03 2.77
C SER A 112 -9.88 -4.39 2.18
N GLY A 113 -8.58 -4.67 2.06
CA GLY A 113 -8.05 -5.87 1.45
C GLY A 113 -7.69 -5.69 -0.04
N SER A 114 -7.62 -6.79 -0.76
CA SER A 114 -7.29 -6.81 -2.20
C SER A 114 -8.32 -7.60 -2.97
N GLY A 115 -8.69 -7.11 -4.15
CA GLY A 115 -9.69 -7.80 -4.95
C GLY A 115 -10.09 -7.04 -6.20
N THR A 116 -11.22 -7.48 -6.74
CA THR A 116 -11.86 -6.88 -7.90
C THR A 116 -13.36 -6.80 -7.63
N PHE A 117 -13.97 -5.69 -7.97
CA PHE A 117 -15.43 -5.57 -7.95
C PHE A 117 -15.93 -4.85 -9.20
N SER A 118 -17.19 -5.14 -9.57
CA SER A 118 -17.88 -4.47 -10.67
C SER A 118 -19.06 -3.71 -10.11
N ASP A 119 -19.29 -2.52 -10.66
CA ASP A 119 -20.40 -1.66 -10.29
C ASP A 119 -20.86 -0.84 -11.50
N SER A 120 -21.90 -0.06 -11.34
CA SER A 120 -22.44 0.80 -12.37
C SER A 120 -22.84 2.16 -11.83
N THR A 121 -22.82 3.17 -12.70
CA THR A 121 -23.29 4.51 -12.37
C THR A 121 -24.11 5.10 -13.50
N THR A 122 -25.02 6.01 -13.15
CA THR A 122 -25.87 6.70 -14.12
C THR A 122 -25.23 8.02 -14.51
N THR A 123 -25.21 8.30 -15.81
CA THR A 123 -24.74 9.56 -16.40
C THR A 123 -25.87 10.60 -16.46
N ASN A 124 -25.51 11.87 -16.44
CA ASN A 124 -26.47 12.96 -16.56
C ASN A 124 -27.16 12.99 -17.95
N TYR A 125 -26.41 12.59 -18.98
CA TYR A 125 -26.89 12.59 -20.37
C TYR A 125 -26.86 11.19 -20.97
N GLY A 126 -27.60 11.00 -22.06
CA GLY A 126 -27.56 9.77 -22.82
C GLY A 126 -26.20 9.54 -23.52
N ILE A 127 -25.75 8.33 -23.50
CA ILE A 127 -24.47 7.88 -24.10
C ILE A 127 -24.75 7.48 -25.55
N SER A 128 -24.10 8.14 -26.51
CA SER A 128 -24.18 7.74 -27.92
C SER A 128 -23.06 6.78 -28.32
N SER A 129 -21.85 6.98 -27.77
CA SER A 129 -20.69 6.13 -28.03
C SER A 129 -19.54 6.48 -27.09
N GLY A 130 -18.47 5.66 -27.08
CA GLY A 130 -17.19 5.97 -26.43
C GLY A 130 -17.31 6.23 -24.93
N ALA A 131 -17.90 5.28 -24.19
CA ALA A 131 -18.00 5.39 -22.74
C ALA A 131 -16.82 4.69 -22.07
N TYR A 132 -16.19 5.37 -21.13
CA TYR A 132 -15.07 4.81 -20.34
C TYR A 132 -15.02 5.42 -18.94
N ALA A 133 -14.45 4.68 -18.01
CA ALA A 133 -14.14 5.12 -16.67
C ALA A 133 -12.63 5.04 -16.43
N TYR A 134 -12.07 5.96 -15.68
CA TYR A 134 -10.65 6.00 -15.37
C TYR A 134 -10.37 6.79 -14.10
N TYR A 135 -9.18 6.60 -13.55
CA TYR A 135 -8.65 7.45 -12.50
C TYR A 135 -7.67 8.45 -13.10
N GLU A 136 -7.84 9.71 -12.77
CA GLU A 136 -6.81 10.73 -12.99
C GLU A 136 -5.65 10.52 -12.04
N ASP A 137 -4.48 11.08 -12.35
CA ASP A 137 -3.29 10.95 -11.53
C ASP A 137 -3.55 11.28 -10.06
N GLY A 138 -3.20 10.34 -9.18
CA GLY A 138 -3.37 10.47 -7.74
C GLY A 138 -4.78 10.26 -7.19
N GLN A 139 -5.80 10.02 -8.04
CA GLN A 139 -7.16 9.79 -7.58
C GLN A 139 -7.46 8.31 -7.25
N GLY A 140 -6.69 7.39 -7.82
CA GLY A 140 -6.79 5.94 -7.60
C GLY A 140 -5.78 5.40 -6.58
N SER A 141 -5.15 6.25 -5.77
CA SER A 141 -4.19 5.82 -4.76
C SER A 141 -4.08 6.82 -3.61
N GLY A 142 -3.52 6.40 -2.49
CA GLY A 142 -3.29 7.28 -1.35
C GLY A 142 -2.64 6.56 -0.17
N SER A 143 -2.37 7.33 0.87
CA SER A 143 -1.81 6.81 2.12
C SER A 143 -2.89 6.22 3.03
N CYS A 144 -2.52 5.27 3.85
CA CYS A 144 -3.33 4.84 4.97
C CYS A 144 -3.27 5.86 6.11
#